data_baec169fde19c7d271832cc1045977ab
#
_entry.id   baec169fde19c7d271832cc1045977ab
#
_cell.length_a   1.000
_cell.length_b   1.000
_cell.length_c   1.000
_cell.angle_alpha   90.00
_cell.angle_beta   90.00
_cell.angle_gamma   90.00
#
_symmetry.space_group_name_H-M   'P 1'
#
loop_
_entity.id
_entity.type
_entity.pdbx_description
1 polymer ?
#
loop_
_entity_poly.entity_id
_entity_poly.type
_entity_poly.pdbx_seq_one_letter_code
_entity_poly.pdbx_strand_id
1 'polypeptide(L)'
;DRDALTRELDQKTRGSTQFAVLVMREEDKPAARRHFATPLLFSIHEAKGLEYENIVLYRFVSDHRAEFAEIAEGVALVSEDADVLEYRRARDKSDKSLEVYKFFVNALYVALTRAVRNLYLIESDTGHPLFGLLNLAPAGAMHVQAQAATLQDWQKEARKLELQGKQEQADAIRTGILKQKPVPWPVFDETLLRQTLTKVFRDQQPGGKPRQQLYEHAACHDEPMLAHWLASEAKFDAARGFAGQ
;
A
#
# COMPACT_ATOMS: atom_id res chain seq x y z
N ASP A 1 21.44 18.93 -5.98
CA ASP A 1 20.76 18.11 -7.02
C ASP A 1 19.72 17.22 -6.31
N ARG A 2 18.42 17.54 -6.50
CA ARG A 2 17.29 16.86 -5.83
C ARG A 2 17.23 15.38 -6.17
N ASP A 3 17.51 15.00 -7.38
CA ASP A 3 17.50 13.61 -7.82
C ASP A 3 18.62 12.81 -7.16
N ALA A 4 19.72 13.45 -6.80
CA ALA A 4 20.79 12.82 -6.05
C ALA A 4 20.36 12.52 -4.62
N LEU A 5 19.70 13.47 -3.94
CA LEU A 5 19.17 13.28 -2.58
C LEU A 5 18.09 12.19 -2.53
N THR A 6 17.19 12.17 -3.51
CA THR A 6 16.14 11.16 -3.59
C THR A 6 16.74 9.77 -3.84
N ARG A 7 17.74 9.66 -4.72
CA ARG A 7 18.45 8.39 -4.94
C ARG A 7 19.23 7.92 -3.72
N GLU A 8 19.89 8.84 -3.00
CA GLU A 8 20.58 8.49 -1.76
C GLU A 8 19.60 7.99 -0.69
N LEU A 9 18.44 8.66 -0.56
CA LEU A 9 17.39 8.24 0.35
C LEU A 9 16.85 6.84 -0.02
N ASP A 10 16.56 6.59 -1.30
CA ASP A 10 16.11 5.27 -1.75
C ASP A 10 17.15 4.20 -1.44
N GLN A 11 18.41 4.41 -1.79
CA GLN A 11 19.48 3.44 -1.51
C GLN A 11 19.58 3.08 -0.03
N LYS A 12 19.41 4.06 0.86
CA LYS A 12 19.47 3.85 2.31
C LYS A 12 18.23 3.18 2.88
N THR A 13 17.06 3.41 2.29
CA THR A 13 15.77 3.05 2.91
C THR A 13 15.06 1.86 2.27
N ARG A 14 15.30 1.58 0.97
CA ARG A 14 14.59 0.53 0.22
C ARG A 14 14.71 -0.89 0.79
N GLY A 15 15.76 -1.16 1.56
CA GLY A 15 15.99 -2.44 2.22
C GLY A 15 15.49 -2.50 3.67
N SER A 16 14.74 -1.49 4.14
CA SER A 16 14.29 -1.40 5.52
C SER A 16 12.77 -1.48 5.62
N THR A 17 12.25 -2.23 6.58
CA THR A 17 10.83 -2.27 6.93
C THR A 17 10.41 -1.11 7.85
N GLN A 18 11.35 -0.27 8.26
CA GLN A 18 11.08 0.87 9.14
C GLN A 18 10.71 2.15 8.38
N PHE A 19 10.86 2.15 7.06
CA PHE A 19 10.59 3.30 6.21
C PHE A 19 9.44 3.01 5.25
N ALA A 20 8.50 3.95 5.17
CA ALA A 20 7.48 3.95 4.13
C ALA A 20 7.45 5.29 3.39
N VAL A 21 7.09 5.24 2.11
CA VAL A 21 6.90 6.41 1.26
C VAL A 21 5.41 6.64 1.09
N LEU A 22 4.97 7.88 1.32
CA LEU A 22 3.57 8.28 1.13
C LEU A 22 3.46 9.32 0.03
N VAL A 23 2.44 9.16 -0.78
CA VAL A 23 1.97 10.13 -1.77
C VAL A 23 0.52 10.52 -1.46
N MET A 24 0.07 11.66 -1.98
CA MET A 24 -1.28 12.16 -1.72
C MET A 24 -2.34 11.20 -2.28
N ARG A 25 -2.22 10.84 -3.55
CA ARG A 25 -3.21 10.06 -4.28
C ARG A 25 -2.60 8.83 -4.94
N GLU A 26 -3.47 7.93 -5.37
CA GLU A 26 -3.06 6.71 -6.08
C GLU A 26 -2.35 7.03 -7.41
N GLU A 27 -2.84 8.03 -8.13
CA GLU A 27 -2.28 8.50 -9.40
C GLU A 27 -0.86 9.09 -9.27
N ASP A 28 -0.41 9.44 -8.05
CA ASP A 28 0.94 9.97 -7.79
C ASP A 28 1.98 8.85 -7.60
N LYS A 29 1.53 7.61 -7.31
CA LYS A 29 2.41 6.45 -7.09
C LYS A 29 3.37 6.18 -8.26
N PRO A 30 2.95 6.22 -9.54
CA PRO A 30 3.87 5.98 -10.64
C PRO A 30 5.03 6.96 -10.70
N ALA A 31 4.83 8.23 -10.32
CA ALA A 31 5.90 9.22 -10.25
C ALA A 31 6.88 8.89 -9.12
N ALA A 32 6.39 8.51 -7.94
CA ALA A 32 7.21 8.10 -6.81
C ALA A 32 7.98 6.80 -7.09
N ARG A 33 7.38 5.83 -7.78
CA ARG A 33 8.01 4.55 -8.18
C ARG A 33 9.24 4.72 -9.07
N ARG A 34 9.39 5.86 -9.77
CA ARG A 34 10.61 6.15 -10.55
C ARG A 34 11.83 6.43 -9.67
N HIS A 35 11.60 6.81 -8.43
CA HIS A 35 12.63 7.25 -7.48
C HIS A 35 12.79 6.30 -6.30
N PHE A 36 11.74 5.57 -5.93
CA PHE A 36 11.73 4.69 -4.77
C PHE A 36 11.42 3.25 -5.17
N ALA A 37 12.36 2.36 -4.91
CA ALA A 37 12.25 0.92 -5.17
C ALA A 37 11.62 0.15 -4.00
N THR A 38 11.36 0.81 -2.85
CA THR A 38 10.72 0.15 -1.72
C THR A 38 9.32 -0.36 -2.07
N PRO A 39 8.90 -1.57 -1.63
CA PRO A 39 7.53 -2.02 -1.75
C PRO A 39 6.56 -1.26 -0.83
N LEU A 40 7.09 -0.58 0.21
CA LEU A 40 6.32 0.18 1.20
C LEU A 40 6.03 1.59 0.69
N LEU A 41 5.30 1.68 -0.42
CA LEU A 41 4.83 2.92 -1.03
C LEU A 41 3.30 2.90 -1.06
N PHE A 42 2.69 3.92 -0.47
CA PHE A 42 1.25 4.00 -0.25
C PHE A 42 0.71 5.36 -0.65
N SER A 43 -0.53 5.38 -1.12
CA SER A 43 -1.34 6.59 -1.11
C SER A 43 -1.84 6.88 0.30
N ILE A 44 -2.33 8.10 0.55
CA ILE A 44 -2.84 8.48 1.88
C ILE A 44 -4.03 7.61 2.31
N HIS A 45 -4.84 7.15 1.37
CA HIS A 45 -5.95 6.24 1.67
C HIS A 45 -5.47 4.87 2.13
N GLU A 46 -4.43 4.34 1.49
CA GLU A 46 -3.82 3.07 1.87
C GLU A 46 -3.07 3.17 3.20
N ALA A 47 -2.49 4.34 3.50
CA ALA A 47 -1.75 4.57 4.74
C ALA A 47 -2.62 4.59 6.00
N LYS A 48 -3.95 4.63 5.85
CA LYS A 48 -4.85 4.60 7.01
C LYS A 48 -4.68 3.32 7.81
N GLY A 49 -4.39 3.47 9.11
CA GLY A 49 -4.14 2.34 10.03
C GLY A 49 -2.72 1.80 10.02
N LEU A 50 -1.84 2.32 9.14
CA LEU A 50 -0.42 2.00 9.13
C LEU A 50 0.36 2.99 10.01
N GLU A 51 1.45 2.50 10.59
CA GLU A 51 2.44 3.31 11.30
C GLU A 51 3.83 2.76 11.01
N TYR A 52 4.78 3.67 10.75
CA TYR A 52 6.18 3.34 10.51
C TYR A 52 7.07 4.24 11.34
N GLU A 53 8.26 3.76 11.70
CA GLU A 53 9.22 4.60 12.44
C GLU A 53 9.57 5.86 11.66
N ASN A 54 9.70 5.74 10.35
CA ASN A 54 10.10 6.82 9.46
C ASN A 54 9.17 6.88 8.25
N ILE A 55 8.67 8.07 7.96
CA ILE A 55 7.83 8.33 6.79
C ILE A 55 8.52 9.33 5.87
N VAL A 56 8.47 9.04 4.59
CA VAL A 56 8.88 9.96 3.52
C VAL A 56 7.63 10.42 2.80
N LEU A 57 7.32 11.71 2.90
CA LEU A 57 6.29 12.34 2.07
C LEU A 57 6.93 12.83 0.77
N TYR A 58 6.52 12.24 -0.34
CA TYR A 58 7.08 12.56 -1.64
C TYR A 58 6.15 13.48 -2.43
N ARG A 59 6.61 14.72 -2.68
CA ARG A 59 5.91 15.77 -3.43
C ARG A 59 4.45 15.99 -3.00
N PHE A 60 4.21 15.77 -1.73
CA PHE A 60 2.86 15.73 -1.15
C PHE A 60 2.15 17.08 -1.26
N VAL A 61 2.91 18.18 -1.08
CA VAL A 61 2.42 19.54 -1.24
C VAL A 61 2.65 20.06 -2.65
N SER A 62 3.82 19.79 -3.22
CA SER A 62 4.21 20.34 -4.52
C SER A 62 3.31 19.92 -5.68
N ASP A 63 2.83 18.67 -5.67
CA ASP A 63 1.95 18.15 -6.72
C ASP A 63 0.49 18.66 -6.58
N HIS A 64 0.16 19.22 -5.39
CA HIS A 64 -1.15 19.80 -5.05
C HIS A 64 -1.03 21.25 -4.56
N ARG A 65 -0.14 21.99 -5.23
CA ARG A 65 0.27 23.33 -4.81
C ARG A 65 -0.88 24.32 -4.69
N ALA A 66 -1.81 24.28 -5.64
CA ALA A 66 -2.92 25.25 -5.68
C ALA A 66 -3.84 25.07 -4.47
N GLU A 67 -4.21 23.83 -4.17
CA GLU A 67 -5.10 23.49 -3.07
C GLU A 67 -4.46 23.84 -1.71
N PHE A 68 -3.18 23.54 -1.54
CA PHE A 68 -2.48 23.91 -0.30
C PHE A 68 -2.20 25.41 -0.19
N ALA A 69 -2.05 26.13 -1.30
CA ALA A 69 -1.93 27.60 -1.28
C ALA A 69 -3.24 28.26 -0.80
N GLU A 70 -4.35 27.79 -1.35
CA GLU A 70 -5.69 28.25 -0.95
C GLU A 70 -5.95 27.98 0.55
N ILE A 71 -5.53 26.82 1.05
CA ILE A 71 -5.58 26.50 2.50
C ILE A 71 -4.73 27.48 3.29
N ALA A 72 -3.52 27.77 2.85
CA ALA A 72 -2.61 28.67 3.55
C ALA A 72 -3.14 30.11 3.63
N GLU A 73 -3.80 30.59 2.56
CA GLU A 73 -4.45 31.92 2.54
C GLU A 73 -5.61 32.01 3.52
N GLY A 74 -6.30 30.90 3.80
CA GLY A 74 -7.42 30.84 4.76
C GLY A 74 -7.00 30.85 6.23
N VAL A 75 -5.70 30.77 6.51
CA VAL A 75 -5.14 30.77 7.88
C VAL A 75 -4.60 32.14 8.20
N ALA A 76 -5.02 32.70 9.32
CA ALA A 76 -4.49 33.96 9.84
C ALA A 76 -3.77 33.74 11.18
N LEU A 77 -2.59 34.31 11.31
CA LEU A 77 -1.90 34.43 12.61
C LEU A 77 -2.68 35.43 13.50
N VAL A 78 -3.13 34.95 14.65
CA VAL A 78 -3.99 35.74 15.55
C VAL A 78 -3.19 36.53 16.61
N SER A 79 -1.97 36.12 16.89
CA SER A 79 -1.09 36.79 17.84
C SER A 79 0.37 36.78 17.36
N GLU A 80 1.20 37.63 17.97
CA GLU A 80 2.65 37.63 17.76
C GLU A 80 3.32 36.32 18.23
N ASP A 81 2.60 35.51 19.03
CA ASP A 81 3.01 34.14 19.36
C ASP A 81 2.65 33.19 18.21
N ALA A 82 3.67 32.70 17.49
CA ALA A 82 3.56 31.85 16.33
C ALA A 82 2.83 30.51 16.58
N ASP A 83 2.43 30.21 17.80
CA ASP A 83 1.82 28.93 18.18
C ASP A 83 0.29 28.91 18.07
N VAL A 84 -0.35 30.07 17.79
CA VAL A 84 -1.81 30.15 17.67
C VAL A 84 -2.21 30.49 16.24
N LEU A 85 -2.69 29.52 15.53
CA LEU A 85 -3.26 29.66 14.19
C LEU A 85 -4.78 29.61 14.27
N GLU A 86 -5.46 30.66 13.78
CA GLU A 86 -6.90 30.68 13.62
C GLU A 86 -7.30 30.47 12.16
N TYR A 87 -8.12 29.45 11.92
CA TYR A 87 -8.74 29.21 10.62
C TYR A 87 -10.04 29.99 10.52
N ARG A 88 -10.12 30.99 9.62
CA ARG A 88 -11.37 31.71 9.34
C ARG A 88 -12.32 30.82 8.56
N ARG A 89 -13.30 30.29 9.26
CA ARG A 89 -14.34 29.46 8.69
C ARG A 89 -15.18 30.27 7.70
N ALA A 90 -15.33 29.80 6.46
CA ALA A 90 -16.30 30.38 5.52
C ALA A 90 -17.69 30.41 6.16
N ARG A 91 -18.39 31.54 6.02
CA ARG A 91 -19.72 31.72 6.60
C ARG A 91 -20.80 30.96 5.85
N ASP A 92 -20.53 30.57 4.61
CA ASP A 92 -21.44 29.87 3.74
C ASP A 92 -21.20 28.35 3.77
N LYS A 93 -22.21 27.60 4.24
CA LYS A 93 -22.17 26.13 4.32
C LYS A 93 -22.38 25.44 2.95
N SER A 94 -22.78 26.18 1.92
CA SER A 94 -22.97 25.68 0.55
C SER A 94 -21.67 25.69 -0.27
N ASP A 95 -20.60 26.26 0.26
CA ASP A 95 -19.31 26.36 -0.40
C ASP A 95 -18.61 25.01 -0.45
N LYS A 96 -18.59 24.40 -1.63
CA LYS A 96 -17.90 23.12 -1.90
C LYS A 96 -16.37 23.20 -1.69
N SER A 97 -15.78 24.38 -1.66
CA SER A 97 -14.37 24.58 -1.34
C SER A 97 -14.02 24.00 0.04
N LEU A 98 -14.95 24.04 1.00
CA LEU A 98 -14.77 23.43 2.33
C LEU A 98 -14.56 21.92 2.30
N GLU A 99 -15.09 21.19 1.33
CA GLU A 99 -14.88 19.74 1.20
C GLU A 99 -13.45 19.44 0.69
N VAL A 100 -12.98 20.24 -0.26
CA VAL A 100 -11.60 20.18 -0.76
C VAL A 100 -10.63 20.47 0.39
N TYR A 101 -10.84 21.54 1.13
CA TYR A 101 -10.06 21.88 2.32
C TYR A 101 -9.98 20.72 3.32
N LYS A 102 -11.14 20.17 3.68
CA LYS A 102 -11.20 19.05 4.63
C LYS A 102 -10.40 17.85 4.13
N PHE A 103 -10.46 17.55 2.85
CA PHE A 103 -9.71 16.44 2.28
C PHE A 103 -8.20 16.66 2.43
N PHE A 104 -7.68 17.80 1.97
CA PHE A 104 -6.25 18.07 1.97
C PHE A 104 -5.67 18.25 3.39
N VAL A 105 -6.40 18.94 4.28
CA VAL A 105 -5.99 19.08 5.67
C VAL A 105 -5.99 17.74 6.38
N ASN A 106 -7.04 16.93 6.22
CA ASN A 106 -7.08 15.60 6.81
C ASN A 106 -6.01 14.67 6.22
N ALA A 107 -5.76 14.76 4.92
CA ALA A 107 -4.71 13.97 4.27
C ALA A 107 -3.34 14.32 4.83
N LEU A 108 -3.04 15.61 4.97
CA LEU A 108 -1.79 16.06 5.59
C LEU A 108 -1.70 15.61 7.06
N TYR A 109 -2.75 15.79 7.84
CA TYR A 109 -2.80 15.32 9.22
C TYR A 109 -2.56 13.82 9.34
N VAL A 110 -3.24 13.02 8.51
CA VAL A 110 -3.02 11.56 8.48
C VAL A 110 -1.58 11.25 8.11
N ALA A 111 -1.01 11.90 7.08
CA ALA A 111 0.36 11.68 6.64
C ALA A 111 1.38 11.98 7.76
N LEU A 112 1.23 13.13 8.43
CA LEU A 112 2.10 13.54 9.53
C LEU A 112 2.03 12.56 10.71
N THR A 113 0.85 12.04 11.02
CA THR A 113 0.63 11.13 12.15
C THR A 113 0.97 9.66 11.86
N ARG A 114 1.43 9.31 10.66
CA ARG A 114 1.91 7.95 10.35
C ARG A 114 3.35 7.71 10.79
N ALA A 115 4.11 8.77 11.04
CA ALA A 115 5.50 8.67 11.50
C ALA A 115 5.56 8.56 13.03
N VAL A 116 6.22 7.50 13.52
CA VAL A 116 6.46 7.32 14.96
C VAL A 116 7.66 8.13 15.43
N ARG A 117 8.70 8.29 14.58
CA ARG A 117 9.96 8.98 14.94
C ARG A 117 10.28 10.14 14.02
N ASN A 118 10.45 9.85 12.72
CA ASN A 118 10.95 10.85 11.79
C ASN A 118 10.03 10.99 10.59
N LEU A 119 9.88 12.23 10.16
CA LEU A 119 9.17 12.61 8.96
C LEU A 119 10.13 13.35 8.02
N TYR A 120 10.21 12.90 6.79
CA TYR A 120 11.01 13.49 5.72
C TYR A 120 10.08 14.04 4.64
N LEU A 121 10.14 15.32 4.38
CA LEU A 121 9.39 15.95 3.28
C LEU A 121 10.33 16.16 2.10
N ILE A 122 9.99 15.58 0.95
CA ILE A 122 10.71 15.78 -0.31
C ILE A 122 9.79 16.54 -1.25
N GLU A 123 10.08 17.82 -1.39
CA GLU A 123 9.24 18.75 -2.12
C GLU A 123 10.01 19.43 -3.25
N SER A 124 9.33 19.75 -4.36
CA SER A 124 9.92 20.51 -5.46
C SER A 124 9.86 22.01 -5.24
N ASP A 125 8.89 22.48 -4.48
CA ASP A 125 8.71 23.90 -4.10
C ASP A 125 8.88 24.06 -2.59
N THR A 126 10.06 24.44 -2.15
CA THR A 126 10.36 24.67 -0.74
C THR A 126 9.92 26.06 -0.25
N GLY A 127 9.49 26.93 -1.16
CA GLY A 127 8.99 28.28 -0.84
C GLY A 127 7.48 28.35 -0.67
N HIS A 128 6.79 27.22 -0.64
CA HIS A 128 5.33 27.18 -0.49
C HIS A 128 4.89 27.78 0.84
N PRO A 129 3.84 28.67 0.89
CA PRO A 129 3.40 29.36 2.11
C PRO A 129 3.07 28.42 3.28
N LEU A 130 2.57 27.22 3.00
CA LEU A 130 2.27 26.22 4.01
C LEU A 130 3.49 25.87 4.88
N PHE A 131 4.69 25.82 4.31
CA PHE A 131 5.89 25.51 5.09
C PHE A 131 6.27 26.61 6.07
N GLY A 132 6.02 27.86 5.70
CA GLY A 132 6.15 29.00 6.62
C GLY A 132 5.18 28.92 7.80
N LEU A 133 3.90 28.56 7.53
CA LEU A 133 2.89 28.37 8.57
C LEU A 133 3.22 27.21 9.51
N LEU A 134 3.84 26.15 8.99
CA LEU A 134 4.29 25.00 9.79
C LEU A 134 5.68 25.21 10.42
N ASN A 135 6.27 26.39 10.26
CA ASN A 135 7.62 26.73 10.73
C ASN A 135 8.68 25.71 10.27
N LEU A 136 8.56 25.26 9.01
CA LEU A 136 9.49 24.31 8.41
C LEU A 136 10.49 25.04 7.53
N ALA A 137 11.77 24.71 7.69
CA ALA A 137 12.86 25.19 6.88
C ALA A 137 13.52 24.05 6.11
N PRO A 138 14.09 24.32 4.88
CA PRO A 138 14.83 23.32 4.17
C PRO A 138 16.04 22.84 4.98
N ALA A 139 16.23 21.52 5.08
CA ALA A 139 17.38 20.94 5.74
C ALA A 139 18.64 21.06 4.84
N GLY A 140 19.75 21.53 5.41
CA GLY A 140 21.01 21.65 4.68
C GLY A 140 21.69 20.31 4.40
N ALA A 141 21.45 19.29 5.25
CA ALA A 141 21.92 17.92 5.08
C ALA A 141 20.91 16.96 5.70
N MET A 142 20.73 15.83 5.08
CA MET A 142 19.82 14.78 5.57
C MET A 142 20.63 13.61 6.12
N HIS A 143 20.54 13.39 7.44
CA HIS A 143 21.15 12.24 8.07
C HIS A 143 20.10 11.13 8.21
N VAL A 144 20.11 10.17 7.31
CA VAL A 144 19.23 9.01 7.35
C VAL A 144 20.07 7.79 7.73
N GLN A 145 19.71 7.17 8.84
CA GLN A 145 20.20 5.87 9.24
C GLN A 145 19.07 4.87 9.11
N ALA A 146 19.25 3.88 8.25
CA ALA A 146 18.30 2.80 8.07
C ALA A 146 19.00 1.46 8.37
N GLN A 147 18.35 0.66 9.17
CA GLN A 147 18.78 -0.72 9.38
C GLN A 147 18.19 -1.60 8.28
N ALA A 148 19.03 -2.40 7.64
CA ALA A 148 18.56 -3.39 6.68
C ALA A 148 17.70 -4.44 7.39
N ALA A 149 16.53 -4.69 6.84
CA ALA A 149 15.60 -5.68 7.34
C ALA A 149 16.05 -7.11 6.95
N THR A 150 15.84 -8.06 7.85
CA THR A 150 16.03 -9.48 7.55
C THR A 150 14.88 -10.03 6.72
N LEU A 151 15.05 -11.21 6.11
CA LEU A 151 13.94 -11.89 5.42
C LEU A 151 12.75 -12.15 6.36
N GLN A 152 13.04 -12.42 7.63
CA GLN A 152 12.00 -12.64 8.64
C GLN A 152 11.20 -11.35 8.93
N ASP A 153 11.88 -10.19 8.97
CA ASP A 153 11.18 -8.89 9.12
C ASP A 153 10.27 -8.62 7.93
N TRP A 154 10.74 -8.90 6.72
CA TRP A 154 9.94 -8.78 5.51
C TRP A 154 8.74 -9.75 5.47
N GLN A 155 8.90 -10.98 5.97
CA GLN A 155 7.79 -11.93 6.10
C GLN A 155 6.71 -11.41 7.08
N LYS A 156 7.14 -10.87 8.22
CA LYS A 156 6.22 -10.26 9.20
C LYS A 156 5.49 -9.06 8.61
N GLU A 157 6.22 -8.20 7.89
CA GLU A 157 5.62 -7.01 7.26
C GLU A 157 4.62 -7.40 6.16
N ALA A 158 4.96 -8.35 5.28
CA ALA A 158 4.04 -8.86 4.28
C ALA A 158 2.75 -9.40 4.91
N ARG A 159 2.88 -10.18 6.01
CA ARG A 159 1.72 -10.71 6.73
C ARG A 159 0.87 -9.62 7.38
N LYS A 160 1.51 -8.61 7.99
CA LYS A 160 0.82 -7.44 8.56
C LYS A 160 0.00 -6.71 7.50
N LEU A 161 0.60 -6.42 6.35
CA LEU A 161 -0.04 -5.73 5.23
C LEU A 161 -1.22 -6.53 4.65
N GLU A 162 -1.06 -7.83 4.51
CA GLU A 162 -2.13 -8.74 4.07
C GLU A 162 -3.34 -8.70 5.02
N LEU A 163 -3.11 -8.80 6.33
CA LEU A 163 -4.17 -8.71 7.34
C LEU A 163 -4.88 -7.34 7.35
N GLN A 164 -4.21 -6.30 6.88
CA GLN A 164 -4.77 -4.95 6.74
C GLN A 164 -5.35 -4.68 5.34
N GLY A 165 -5.42 -5.70 4.47
CA GLY A 165 -5.97 -5.59 3.12
C GLY A 165 -5.07 -4.82 2.14
N LYS A 166 -3.76 -4.68 2.42
CA LYS A 166 -2.76 -4.00 1.57
C LYS A 166 -2.09 -5.03 0.64
N GLN A 167 -2.90 -5.66 -0.21
CA GLN A 167 -2.47 -6.80 -1.01
C GLN A 167 -1.37 -6.45 -2.01
N GLU A 168 -1.44 -5.28 -2.66
CA GLU A 168 -0.41 -4.83 -3.62
C GLU A 168 0.98 -4.84 -3.00
N GLN A 169 1.12 -4.24 -1.83
CA GLN A 169 2.41 -4.12 -1.15
C GLN A 169 2.87 -5.47 -0.56
N ALA A 170 1.94 -6.27 -0.05
CA ALA A 170 2.24 -7.62 0.44
C ALA A 170 2.78 -8.51 -0.69
N ASP A 171 2.15 -8.48 -1.87
CA ASP A 171 2.59 -9.24 -3.05
C ASP A 171 3.91 -8.71 -3.61
N ALA A 172 4.13 -7.40 -3.58
CA ALA A 172 5.40 -6.79 -3.96
C ALA A 172 6.56 -7.27 -3.06
N ILE A 173 6.34 -7.41 -1.74
CA ILE A 173 7.31 -8.00 -0.83
C ILE A 173 7.55 -9.48 -1.14
N ARG A 174 6.48 -10.27 -1.29
CA ARG A 174 6.57 -11.71 -1.54
C ARG A 174 7.34 -12.02 -2.83
N THR A 175 6.98 -11.36 -3.91
CA THR A 175 7.60 -11.60 -5.22
C THR A 175 8.96 -10.92 -5.37
N GLY A 176 9.07 -9.66 -4.94
CA GLY A 176 10.25 -8.84 -5.16
C GLY A 176 11.39 -9.15 -4.18
N ILE A 177 11.09 -9.29 -2.88
CA ILE A 177 12.11 -9.46 -1.82
C ILE A 177 12.25 -10.92 -1.41
N LEU A 178 11.13 -11.57 -1.03
CA LEU A 178 11.15 -12.94 -0.54
C LEU A 178 11.33 -13.98 -1.67
N LYS A 179 11.22 -13.54 -2.93
CA LYS A 179 11.34 -14.41 -4.11
C LYS A 179 10.39 -15.61 -4.07
N GLN A 180 9.27 -15.46 -3.40
CA GLN A 180 8.23 -16.48 -3.36
C GLN A 180 7.60 -16.62 -4.74
N LYS A 181 7.61 -17.82 -5.26
CA LYS A 181 6.89 -18.11 -6.51
C LYS A 181 5.40 -18.17 -6.17
N PRO A 182 4.54 -17.60 -7.03
CA PRO A 182 3.10 -17.83 -6.87
C PRO A 182 2.83 -19.33 -6.90
N VAL A 183 1.89 -19.75 -6.07
CA VAL A 183 1.46 -21.15 -6.06
C VAL A 183 0.94 -21.49 -7.44
N PRO A 184 1.48 -22.53 -8.11
CA PRO A 184 1.14 -22.83 -9.52
C PRO A 184 -0.28 -23.36 -9.71
N TRP A 185 -1.03 -23.58 -8.65
CA TRP A 185 -2.44 -24.00 -8.66
C TRP A 185 -3.35 -22.87 -8.19
N PRO A 186 -4.59 -22.82 -8.68
CA PRO A 186 -5.54 -21.81 -8.25
C PRO A 186 -5.92 -22.02 -6.77
N VAL A 187 -5.82 -20.96 -5.99
CA VAL A 187 -6.40 -20.93 -4.63
C VAL A 187 -7.89 -20.64 -4.82
N PHE A 188 -8.74 -21.59 -4.44
CA PHE A 188 -10.17 -21.39 -4.49
C PHE A 188 -10.64 -20.63 -3.26
N ASP A 189 -11.39 -19.55 -3.49
CA ASP A 189 -12.34 -19.06 -2.52
C ASP A 189 -13.62 -19.94 -2.53
N GLU A 190 -14.47 -19.79 -1.54
CA GLU A 190 -15.69 -20.59 -1.42
C GLU A 190 -16.59 -20.47 -2.65
N THR A 191 -16.70 -19.29 -3.24
CA THR A 191 -17.55 -19.03 -4.40
C THR A 191 -17.01 -19.73 -5.64
N LEU A 192 -15.71 -19.58 -5.90
CA LEU A 192 -15.04 -20.19 -7.06
C LEU A 192 -15.01 -21.72 -6.92
N LEU A 193 -14.80 -22.24 -5.71
CA LEU A 193 -14.86 -23.67 -5.43
C LEU A 193 -16.24 -24.24 -5.77
N ARG A 194 -17.32 -23.64 -5.26
CA ARG A 194 -18.69 -24.04 -5.57
C ARG A 194 -19.01 -24.00 -7.06
N GLN A 195 -18.58 -22.93 -7.75
CA GLN A 195 -18.79 -22.81 -9.19
C GLN A 195 -18.05 -23.91 -9.95
N THR A 196 -16.81 -24.21 -9.56
CA THR A 196 -15.98 -25.23 -10.23
C THR A 196 -16.51 -26.63 -9.95
N LEU A 197 -16.95 -26.92 -8.73
CA LEU A 197 -17.63 -28.17 -8.38
C LEU A 197 -18.92 -28.36 -9.22
N THR A 198 -19.71 -27.30 -9.37
CA THR A 198 -20.93 -27.35 -10.19
C THR A 198 -20.58 -27.67 -11.66
N LYS A 199 -19.57 -27.00 -12.23
CA LYS A 199 -19.10 -27.26 -13.61
C LYS A 199 -18.62 -28.70 -13.79
N VAL A 200 -17.89 -29.25 -12.82
CA VAL A 200 -17.29 -30.60 -12.97
C VAL A 200 -18.31 -31.70 -12.74
N PHE A 201 -19.22 -31.55 -11.77
CA PHE A 201 -20.11 -32.64 -11.38
C PHE A 201 -21.56 -32.51 -11.88
N ARG A 202 -21.99 -31.29 -12.27
CA ARG A 202 -23.34 -31.08 -12.82
C ARG A 202 -23.37 -30.81 -14.31
N ASP A 203 -22.38 -30.06 -14.84
CA ASP A 203 -22.33 -29.78 -16.26
C ASP A 203 -21.77 -31.01 -16.98
N GLN A 204 -22.51 -31.57 -17.91
CA GLN A 204 -22.15 -32.84 -18.60
C GLN A 204 -20.92 -32.76 -19.51
N GLN A 205 -20.30 -31.62 -19.66
CA GLN A 205 -19.06 -31.41 -20.43
C GLN A 205 -18.03 -30.54 -19.69
N PRO A 206 -17.52 -30.98 -18.55
CA PRO A 206 -16.45 -30.25 -17.90
C PRO A 206 -15.15 -30.42 -18.70
N GLY A 207 -14.55 -29.32 -19.14
CA GLY A 207 -13.20 -29.36 -19.75
C GLY A 207 -12.17 -29.97 -18.81
N GLY A 208 -11.03 -30.43 -19.34
CA GLY A 208 -9.95 -30.99 -18.51
C GLY A 208 -9.41 -30.03 -17.46
N LYS A 209 -9.37 -28.72 -17.75
CA LYS A 209 -8.85 -27.69 -16.84
C LYS A 209 -9.59 -27.60 -15.50
N PRO A 210 -10.92 -27.54 -15.41
CA PRO A 210 -11.63 -27.52 -14.13
C PRO A 210 -11.39 -28.78 -13.28
N ARG A 211 -11.30 -29.96 -13.91
CA ARG A 211 -10.99 -31.21 -13.21
C ARG A 211 -9.59 -31.21 -12.63
N GLN A 212 -8.61 -30.76 -13.41
CA GLN A 212 -7.24 -30.59 -12.96
C GLN A 212 -7.14 -29.62 -11.78
N GLN A 213 -7.83 -28.49 -11.85
CA GLN A 213 -7.86 -27.51 -10.77
C GLN A 213 -8.43 -28.05 -9.46
N LEU A 214 -9.54 -28.80 -9.53
CA LEU A 214 -10.11 -29.44 -8.35
C LEU A 214 -9.22 -30.57 -7.80
N TYR A 215 -8.53 -31.30 -8.67
CA TYR A 215 -7.56 -32.31 -8.24
C TYR A 215 -6.38 -31.68 -7.49
N GLU A 216 -5.82 -30.61 -8.02
CA GLU A 216 -4.74 -29.85 -7.37
C GLU A 216 -5.20 -29.29 -6.02
N HIS A 217 -6.44 -28.79 -5.94
CA HIS A 217 -7.04 -28.35 -4.68
C HIS A 217 -7.17 -29.53 -3.69
N ALA A 218 -7.72 -30.65 -4.10
CA ALA A 218 -7.87 -31.84 -3.26
C ALA A 218 -6.53 -32.35 -2.73
N ALA A 219 -5.50 -32.37 -3.58
CA ALA A 219 -4.16 -32.79 -3.19
C ALA A 219 -3.48 -31.82 -2.21
N CYS A 220 -3.72 -30.50 -2.37
CA CYS A 220 -3.14 -29.50 -1.49
C CYS A 220 -3.80 -29.41 -0.12
N HIS A 221 -5.09 -29.74 -0.02
CA HIS A 221 -5.87 -29.65 1.21
C HIS A 221 -6.10 -31.01 1.86
N ASP A 222 -5.47 -32.08 1.33
CA ASP A 222 -5.63 -33.46 1.81
C ASP A 222 -7.10 -33.90 1.86
N GLU A 223 -7.81 -33.69 0.73
CA GLU A 223 -9.22 -34.02 0.57
C GLU A 223 -9.43 -35.30 -0.28
N PRO A 224 -9.20 -36.50 0.28
CA PRO A 224 -9.28 -37.78 -0.46
C PRO A 224 -10.69 -38.06 -0.98
N MET A 225 -11.74 -37.59 -0.33
CA MET A 225 -13.11 -37.72 -0.79
C MET A 225 -13.37 -36.99 -2.09
N LEU A 226 -12.86 -35.75 -2.22
CA LEU A 226 -12.97 -35.00 -3.47
C LEU A 226 -12.18 -35.67 -4.59
N ALA A 227 -10.98 -36.18 -4.30
CA ALA A 227 -10.18 -36.93 -5.26
C ALA A 227 -10.91 -38.22 -5.70
N HIS A 228 -11.55 -38.94 -4.78
CA HIS A 228 -12.35 -40.11 -5.11
C HIS A 228 -13.52 -39.76 -6.05
N TRP A 229 -14.26 -38.70 -5.79
CA TRP A 229 -15.34 -38.24 -6.68
C TRP A 229 -14.84 -37.80 -8.05
N LEU A 230 -13.69 -37.15 -8.10
CA LEU A 230 -13.07 -36.80 -9.37
C LEU A 230 -12.70 -38.03 -10.21
N ALA A 231 -12.21 -39.08 -9.56
CA ALA A 231 -11.87 -40.35 -10.24
C ALA A 231 -13.12 -41.14 -10.66
N SER A 232 -14.13 -41.24 -9.79
CA SER A 232 -15.33 -42.09 -10.03
C SER A 232 -16.38 -41.35 -10.88
N GLU A 233 -16.82 -40.20 -10.48
CA GLU A 233 -17.94 -39.46 -11.08
C GLU A 233 -17.50 -38.60 -12.27
N ALA A 234 -16.38 -37.86 -12.11
CA ALA A 234 -15.87 -36.98 -13.16
C ALA A 234 -14.93 -37.71 -14.18
N LYS A 235 -14.67 -39.01 -13.96
CA LYS A 235 -13.79 -39.86 -14.83
C LYS A 235 -12.43 -39.23 -15.06
N PHE A 236 -11.84 -38.66 -13.99
CA PHE A 236 -10.53 -38.03 -14.04
C PHE A 236 -9.46 -39.00 -13.50
N ASP A 237 -8.82 -39.73 -14.38
CA ASP A 237 -7.89 -40.83 -14.05
C ASP A 237 -6.69 -40.41 -13.20
N ALA A 238 -6.21 -39.17 -13.35
CA ALA A 238 -5.11 -38.65 -12.53
C ALA A 238 -5.41 -38.64 -11.01
N ALA A 239 -6.69 -38.58 -10.64
CA ALA A 239 -7.10 -38.58 -9.24
C ALA A 239 -7.11 -39.97 -8.60
N ARG A 240 -7.01 -41.08 -9.36
CA ARG A 240 -7.06 -42.44 -8.83
C ARG A 240 -5.91 -42.76 -7.88
N GLY A 241 -4.73 -42.23 -8.17
CA GLY A 241 -3.54 -42.46 -7.34
C GLY A 241 -3.63 -41.84 -5.95
N PHE A 242 -4.37 -40.75 -5.80
CA PHE A 242 -4.55 -40.05 -4.53
C PHE A 242 -5.77 -40.57 -3.75
N ALA A 243 -6.80 -41.03 -4.46
CA ALA A 243 -8.02 -41.56 -3.82
C ALA A 243 -7.82 -42.95 -3.18
N GLY A 244 -6.70 -43.61 -3.39
CA GLY A 244 -6.38 -44.93 -2.86
C GLY A 244 -5.41 -44.97 -1.69
N GLN A 245 -5.01 -43.80 -1.17
CA GLN A 245 -4.23 -43.68 0.05
C GLN A 245 -5.14 -43.34 1.24
#